data_af57d3e31aad74158e1b5f12ba68d8a5
#
_entry.id   af57d3e31aad74158e1b5f12ba68d8a5
#
_cell.length_a   1.000
_cell.length_b   1.000
_cell.length_c   1.000
_cell.angle_alpha   90.00
_cell.angle_beta   90.00
_cell.angle_gamma   90.00
#
_symmetry.space_group_name_H-M   'P 1'
#
loop_
_entity.id
_entity.type
_entity.pdbx_description
1 polymer ?
#
loop_
_entity_poly.entity_id
_entity_poly.type
_entity_poly.pdbx_seq_one_letter_code
_entity_poly.pdbx_strand_id
1 'polypeptide(L)'
;MQNEKSYFGEGLAYLSLKGLKGKLIAIEGPDGVGRSTHIESLQEWLEVQGYGVLTTGWTRSELMSKTIASAKQGNILDPWSYSLLYATDFADRLEHQIIPALRSGFVVLADRYIYTAFARNTVRGCDRQWIRDVFGFAIVPDLTCYLRIDVETLALRVIESKGMNYWESGMDMRLGTDLYDSFKKYQGLIIDEFDKIAEEFGFQVIDARRPPDEIQDALRARILPILKEGRSKRESKAVEKAAEKAAEKLAEKASEKSPDKPAEKAVEKAIEPTPPKEKEPVTT
;
A
#
# COMPACT_ATOMS: atom_id res chain seq x y z
N MET A 1 21.68 -19.86 6.67
CA MET A 1 20.53 -20.33 7.47
C MET A 1 19.35 -19.52 7.00
N GLN A 2 18.26 -20.14 6.49
CA GLN A 2 17.02 -19.42 6.24
C GLN A 2 16.51 -18.96 7.61
N ASN A 3 16.29 -17.66 7.78
CA ASN A 3 15.63 -17.14 8.98
C ASN A 3 14.24 -17.78 9.04
N GLU A 4 13.99 -18.65 10.01
CA GLU A 4 12.66 -19.21 10.22
C GLU A 4 11.71 -18.06 10.56
N LYS A 5 10.53 -18.07 9.94
CA LYS A 5 9.50 -17.08 10.25
C LYS A 5 9.03 -17.28 11.69
N SER A 6 8.74 -16.16 12.35
CA SER A 6 8.22 -16.13 13.71
C SER A 6 6.91 -15.34 13.76
N TYR A 7 6.14 -15.61 14.79
CA TYR A 7 5.04 -14.74 15.16
C TYR A 7 5.55 -13.53 15.94
N PHE A 8 4.79 -12.45 15.91
CA PHE A 8 5.05 -11.24 16.67
C PHE A 8 4.92 -11.50 18.19
N GLY A 9 3.94 -12.30 18.59
CA GLY A 9 3.68 -12.73 19.96
C GLY A 9 3.53 -14.26 20.05
N GLU A 10 2.51 -14.72 20.76
CA GLU A 10 2.29 -16.16 20.99
C GLU A 10 1.89 -16.94 19.72
N GLY A 11 1.35 -16.24 18.71
CA GLY A 11 0.93 -16.85 17.47
C GLY A 11 -0.41 -17.59 17.56
N LEU A 12 -0.62 -18.50 16.59
CA LEU A 12 -1.79 -19.36 16.52
C LEU A 12 -1.35 -20.81 16.68
N ALA A 13 -1.74 -21.44 17.77
CA ALA A 13 -1.27 -22.78 18.14
C ALA A 13 -1.55 -23.87 17.08
N TYR A 14 -2.58 -23.68 16.25
CA TYR A 14 -2.97 -24.61 15.18
C TYR A 14 -2.30 -24.32 13.82
N LEU A 15 -1.56 -23.19 13.69
CA LEU A 15 -0.90 -22.80 12.44
C LEU A 15 0.62 -22.92 12.57
N SER A 16 1.22 -23.80 11.76
CA SER A 16 2.68 -23.93 11.69
C SER A 16 3.27 -23.00 10.64
N LEU A 17 4.31 -22.26 11.02
CA LEU A 17 5.11 -21.41 10.12
C LEU A 17 6.22 -22.20 9.39
N LYS A 18 6.40 -23.49 9.69
CA LYS A 18 7.40 -24.33 9.01
C LYS A 18 7.11 -24.41 7.52
N GLY A 19 8.16 -24.28 6.72
CA GLY A 19 8.06 -24.40 5.26
C GLY A 19 7.51 -23.18 4.53
N LEU A 20 7.33 -22.04 5.19
CA LEU A 20 6.99 -20.78 4.52
C LEU A 20 8.23 -20.26 3.78
N LYS A 21 8.24 -20.43 2.45
CA LYS A 21 9.36 -20.08 1.57
C LYS A 21 9.28 -18.66 1.03
N GLY A 22 8.07 -18.10 0.96
CA GLY A 22 7.79 -16.76 0.44
C GLY A 22 8.33 -15.65 1.35
N LYS A 23 8.27 -14.43 0.87
CA LYS A 23 8.71 -13.24 1.60
C LYS A 23 7.53 -12.32 1.89
N LEU A 24 7.42 -11.86 3.13
CA LEU A 24 6.41 -10.90 3.57
C LEU A 24 7.06 -9.52 3.69
N ILE A 25 6.58 -8.57 2.90
CA ILE A 25 7.07 -7.20 2.85
C ILE A 25 5.93 -6.27 3.20
N ALA A 26 6.08 -5.49 4.26
CA ALA A 26 5.10 -4.49 4.67
C ALA A 26 5.54 -3.09 4.21
N ILE A 27 4.60 -2.35 3.62
CA ILE A 27 4.79 -0.93 3.28
C ILE A 27 3.87 -0.12 4.19
N GLU A 28 4.47 0.67 5.06
CA GLU A 28 3.79 1.46 6.08
C GLU A 28 3.89 2.96 5.80
N GLY A 29 3.04 3.73 6.44
CA GLY A 29 3.03 5.19 6.36
C GLY A 29 1.65 5.82 6.58
N PRO A 30 1.55 7.16 6.69
CA PRO A 30 0.30 7.86 6.93
C PRO A 30 -0.67 7.77 5.74
N ASP A 31 -1.91 8.19 5.94
CA ASP A 31 -2.93 8.22 4.90
C ASP A 31 -2.58 9.25 3.83
N GLY A 32 -2.62 8.84 2.55
CA GLY A 32 -2.34 9.75 1.43
C GLY A 32 -0.87 9.87 1.04
N VAL A 33 0.07 9.15 1.67
CA VAL A 33 1.50 9.19 1.33
C VAL A 33 1.85 8.57 -0.04
N GLY A 34 0.91 7.83 -0.68
CA GLY A 34 1.11 7.22 -1.99
C GLY A 34 1.47 5.73 -1.97
N ARG A 35 1.27 5.03 -0.85
CA ARG A 35 1.62 3.60 -0.71
C ARG A 35 1.05 2.72 -1.81
N SER A 36 -0.26 2.84 -2.09
CA SER A 36 -0.94 1.94 -3.06
C SER A 36 -0.32 2.06 -4.45
N THR A 37 -0.02 3.26 -4.92
CA THR A 37 0.68 3.49 -6.19
C THR A 37 2.05 2.82 -6.22
N HIS A 38 2.81 2.92 -5.11
CA HIS A 38 4.11 2.28 -5.03
C HIS A 38 4.02 0.75 -4.98
N ILE A 39 2.99 0.21 -4.33
CA ILE A 39 2.75 -1.24 -4.26
C ILE A 39 2.36 -1.80 -5.63
N GLU A 40 1.50 -1.10 -6.39
CA GLU A 40 1.15 -1.47 -7.76
C GLU A 40 2.40 -1.55 -8.65
N SER A 41 3.23 -0.51 -8.64
CA SER A 41 4.49 -0.50 -9.40
C SER A 41 5.50 -1.56 -8.92
N LEU A 42 5.53 -1.87 -7.63
CA LEU A 42 6.36 -2.95 -7.08
C LEU A 42 5.84 -4.33 -7.51
N GLN A 43 4.53 -4.52 -7.54
CA GLN A 43 3.92 -5.76 -8.01
C GLN A 43 4.31 -6.04 -9.45
N GLU A 44 4.08 -5.08 -10.35
CA GLU A 44 4.43 -5.20 -11.76
C GLU A 44 5.93 -5.51 -11.95
N TRP A 45 6.78 -4.78 -11.24
CA TRP A 45 8.22 -5.00 -11.30
C TRP A 45 8.62 -6.40 -10.82
N LEU A 46 8.05 -6.89 -9.71
CA LEU A 46 8.34 -8.23 -9.18
C LEU A 46 7.83 -9.34 -10.12
N GLU A 47 6.66 -9.16 -10.73
CA GLU A 47 6.11 -10.11 -11.69
C GLU A 47 6.98 -10.20 -12.95
N VAL A 48 7.49 -9.07 -13.44
CA VAL A 48 8.50 -9.06 -14.54
C VAL A 48 9.78 -9.80 -14.15
N GLN A 49 10.18 -9.73 -12.87
CA GLN A 49 11.32 -10.50 -12.34
C GLN A 49 11.01 -11.99 -12.13
N GLY A 50 9.78 -12.44 -12.46
CA GLY A 50 9.35 -13.83 -12.37
C GLY A 50 8.96 -14.29 -10.96
N TYR A 51 8.58 -13.36 -10.06
CA TYR A 51 8.01 -13.70 -8.76
C TYR A 51 6.49 -13.81 -8.85
N GLY A 52 5.90 -14.80 -8.16
CA GLY A 52 4.49 -14.76 -7.83
C GLY A 52 4.29 -13.70 -6.75
N VAL A 53 3.33 -12.81 -6.93
CA VAL A 53 3.04 -11.71 -6.00
C VAL A 53 1.61 -11.80 -5.50
N LEU A 54 1.43 -11.59 -4.19
CA LEU A 54 0.13 -11.34 -3.57
C LEU A 54 0.15 -9.97 -2.95
N THR A 55 -0.77 -9.09 -3.33
CA THR A 55 -1.01 -7.83 -2.62
C THR A 55 -2.14 -8.01 -1.61
N THR A 56 -1.94 -7.52 -0.40
CA THR A 56 -2.95 -7.53 0.66
C THR A 56 -2.97 -6.20 1.39
N GLY A 57 -4.02 -5.93 2.15
CA GLY A 57 -4.18 -4.69 2.91
C GLY A 57 -5.41 -4.74 3.80
N TRP A 58 -5.59 -3.77 4.69
CA TRP A 58 -6.72 -3.72 5.60
C TRP A 58 -8.07 -3.68 4.88
N THR A 59 -9.08 -4.27 5.51
CA THR A 59 -10.46 -4.33 5.00
C THR A 59 -10.62 -5.10 3.69
N ARG A 60 -9.73 -6.05 3.42
CA ARG A 60 -9.77 -6.90 2.22
C ARG A 60 -10.18 -8.36 2.51
N SER A 61 -10.54 -8.67 3.76
CA SER A 61 -11.15 -9.94 4.12
C SER A 61 -12.54 -10.05 3.49
N GLU A 62 -12.84 -11.18 2.89
CA GLU A 62 -14.18 -11.45 2.36
C GLU A 62 -15.22 -11.51 3.50
N LEU A 63 -14.82 -12.00 4.66
CA LEU A 63 -15.65 -12.13 5.84
C LEU A 63 -16.00 -10.78 6.48
N MET A 64 -15.02 -9.86 6.60
CA MET A 64 -15.14 -8.70 7.49
C MET A 64 -15.28 -7.36 6.77
N SER A 65 -14.93 -7.25 5.48
CA SER A 65 -14.88 -5.96 4.76
C SER A 65 -16.20 -5.18 4.82
N LYS A 66 -17.33 -5.85 4.61
CA LYS A 66 -18.67 -5.24 4.64
C LYS A 66 -19.05 -4.78 6.06
N THR A 67 -18.75 -5.61 7.06
CA THR A 67 -19.02 -5.31 8.48
C THR A 67 -18.25 -4.09 8.94
N ILE A 68 -16.95 -4.00 8.60
CA ILE A 68 -16.12 -2.84 8.93
C ILE A 68 -16.63 -1.58 8.21
N ALA A 69 -17.03 -1.68 6.94
CA ALA A 69 -17.58 -0.56 6.20
C ALA A 69 -18.87 -0.02 6.84
N SER A 70 -19.79 -0.91 7.22
CA SER A 70 -21.03 -0.55 7.91
C SER A 70 -20.78 0.07 9.29
N ALA A 71 -19.84 -0.48 10.06
CA ALA A 71 -19.46 0.06 11.36
C ALA A 71 -18.89 1.49 11.24
N LYS A 72 -18.07 1.75 10.21
CA LYS A 72 -17.54 3.08 9.93
C LYS A 72 -18.63 4.08 9.56
N GLN A 73 -19.59 3.69 8.71
CA GLN A 73 -20.70 4.57 8.32
C GLN A 73 -21.55 4.99 9.50
N GLY A 74 -21.80 4.06 10.45
CA GLY A 74 -22.59 4.32 11.64
C GLY A 74 -21.85 5.10 12.73
N ASN A 75 -20.51 5.14 12.70
CA ASN A 75 -19.65 5.66 13.77
C ASN A 75 -20.08 5.17 15.17
N ILE A 76 -20.44 3.88 15.25
CA ILE A 76 -21.14 3.28 16.40
C ILE A 76 -20.22 2.54 17.38
N LEU A 77 -18.94 2.36 17.02
CA LEU A 77 -18.02 1.56 17.80
C LEU A 77 -16.91 2.42 18.41
N ASP A 78 -16.55 2.05 19.63
CA ASP A 78 -15.37 2.59 20.30
C ASP A 78 -14.06 2.06 19.67
N PRO A 79 -12.90 2.67 19.98
CA PRO A 79 -11.61 2.27 19.41
C PRO A 79 -11.23 0.79 19.65
N TRP A 80 -11.62 0.22 20.80
CA TRP A 80 -11.36 -1.17 21.17
C TRP A 80 -12.11 -2.14 20.27
N SER A 81 -13.42 -1.89 20.09
CA SER A 81 -14.27 -2.68 19.20
C SER A 81 -13.81 -2.61 17.75
N TYR A 82 -13.40 -1.43 17.27
CA TYR A 82 -12.76 -1.31 15.94
C TYR A 82 -11.49 -2.13 15.84
N SER A 83 -10.64 -2.11 16.87
CA SER A 83 -9.40 -2.90 16.88
C SER A 83 -9.67 -4.39 16.73
N LEU A 84 -10.69 -4.91 17.42
CA LEU A 84 -11.09 -6.31 17.33
C LEU A 84 -11.65 -6.68 15.95
N LEU A 85 -12.45 -5.80 15.35
CA LEU A 85 -12.93 -6.02 13.97
C LEU A 85 -11.76 -6.06 12.97
N TYR A 86 -10.79 -5.17 13.11
CA TYR A 86 -9.59 -5.19 12.27
C TYR A 86 -8.70 -6.41 12.55
N ALA A 87 -8.62 -6.87 13.80
CA ALA A 87 -7.89 -8.09 14.12
C ALA A 87 -8.54 -9.33 13.48
N THR A 88 -9.88 -9.37 13.44
CA THR A 88 -10.64 -10.44 12.76
C THR A 88 -10.42 -10.40 11.24
N ASP A 89 -10.50 -9.20 10.61
CA ASP A 89 -10.14 -9.02 9.19
C ASP A 89 -8.72 -9.52 8.89
N PHE A 90 -7.80 -9.20 9.79
CA PHE A 90 -6.41 -9.60 9.64
C PHE A 90 -6.21 -11.11 9.83
N ALA A 91 -6.87 -11.73 10.81
CA ALA A 91 -6.80 -13.17 11.05
C ALA A 91 -7.30 -13.97 9.85
N ASP A 92 -8.44 -13.58 9.28
CA ASP A 92 -9.00 -14.21 8.08
C ASP A 92 -8.03 -14.13 6.89
N ARG A 93 -7.47 -12.94 6.63
CA ARG A 93 -6.48 -12.77 5.55
C ARG A 93 -5.16 -13.51 5.82
N LEU A 94 -4.72 -13.55 7.07
CA LEU A 94 -3.52 -14.28 7.45
C LEU A 94 -3.66 -15.76 7.12
N GLU A 95 -4.77 -16.37 7.51
CA GLU A 95 -5.04 -17.80 7.32
C GLU A 95 -5.32 -18.16 5.87
N HIS A 96 -6.17 -17.39 5.18
CA HIS A 96 -6.70 -17.76 3.87
C HIS A 96 -5.94 -17.16 2.68
N GLN A 97 -5.11 -16.13 2.89
CA GLN A 97 -4.38 -15.46 1.83
C GLN A 97 -2.87 -15.45 2.08
N ILE A 98 -2.41 -14.89 3.20
CA ILE A 98 -0.99 -14.62 3.45
C ILE A 98 -0.20 -15.94 3.62
N ILE A 99 -0.63 -16.82 4.52
CA ILE A 99 0.06 -18.07 4.78
C ILE A 99 0.10 -18.99 3.55
N PRO A 100 -1.01 -19.22 2.82
CA PRO A 100 -0.98 -20.01 1.58
C PRO A 100 -0.03 -19.43 0.52
N ALA A 101 0.00 -18.11 0.34
CA ALA A 101 0.91 -17.45 -0.59
C ALA A 101 2.38 -17.64 -0.18
N LEU A 102 2.70 -17.43 1.11
CA LEU A 102 4.04 -17.67 1.64
C LEU A 102 4.49 -19.14 1.51
N ARG A 103 3.58 -20.11 1.69
CA ARG A 103 3.87 -21.55 1.46
C ARG A 103 4.20 -21.83 -0.01
N SER A 104 3.50 -21.17 -0.92
CA SER A 104 3.71 -21.28 -2.35
C SER A 104 4.97 -20.54 -2.84
N GLY A 105 5.69 -19.84 -1.95
CA GLY A 105 6.92 -19.12 -2.28
C GLY A 105 6.66 -17.73 -2.88
N PHE A 106 5.46 -17.20 -2.78
CA PHE A 106 5.10 -15.87 -3.27
C PHE A 106 5.73 -14.76 -2.43
N VAL A 107 5.92 -13.61 -3.06
CA VAL A 107 6.16 -12.35 -2.36
C VAL A 107 4.81 -11.75 -1.97
N VAL A 108 4.60 -11.54 -0.68
CA VAL A 108 3.40 -10.88 -0.16
C VAL A 108 3.73 -9.43 0.11
N LEU A 109 3.10 -8.52 -0.64
CA LEU A 109 3.18 -7.07 -0.43
C LEU A 109 1.97 -6.63 0.41
N ALA A 110 2.21 -6.18 1.62
CA ALA A 110 1.16 -5.68 2.51
C ALA A 110 1.08 -4.15 2.45
N ASP A 111 -0.03 -3.62 1.89
CA ASP A 111 -0.40 -2.20 2.02
C ASP A 111 -0.95 -1.97 3.42
N ARG A 112 -0.08 -1.56 4.32
CA ARG A 112 -0.25 -1.56 5.77
C ARG A 112 -0.25 -2.97 6.37
N TYR A 113 0.31 -3.06 7.52
CA TYR A 113 0.37 -4.26 8.34
C TYR A 113 -0.07 -3.95 9.77
N ILE A 114 0.30 -4.78 10.74
CA ILE A 114 -0.09 -4.58 12.15
C ILE A 114 0.36 -3.23 12.73
N TYR A 115 1.44 -2.67 12.23
CA TYR A 115 2.01 -1.42 12.73
C TYR A 115 1.10 -0.21 12.49
N THR A 116 0.32 -0.21 11.40
CA THR A 116 -0.77 0.77 11.22
C THR A 116 -1.82 0.64 12.32
N ALA A 117 -2.16 -0.58 12.76
CA ALA A 117 -3.09 -0.77 13.88
C ALA A 117 -2.46 -0.25 15.18
N PHE A 118 -1.17 -0.53 15.42
CA PHE A 118 -0.46 0.01 16.59
C PHE A 118 -0.52 1.54 16.63
N ALA A 119 -0.11 2.20 15.55
CA ALA A 119 -0.11 3.67 15.49
C ALA A 119 -1.52 4.25 15.70
N ARG A 120 -2.50 3.80 14.93
CA ARG A 120 -3.86 4.36 14.95
C ARG A 120 -4.58 4.14 16.28
N ASN A 121 -4.44 2.97 16.88
CA ASN A 121 -5.15 2.64 18.09
C ASN A 121 -4.47 3.27 19.32
N THR A 122 -3.13 3.36 19.33
CA THR A 122 -2.41 4.11 20.38
C THR A 122 -2.80 5.59 20.36
N VAL A 123 -2.84 6.22 19.18
CA VAL A 123 -3.29 7.62 19.05
C VAL A 123 -4.74 7.81 19.50
N ARG A 124 -5.61 6.79 19.35
CA ARG A 124 -6.98 6.80 19.86
C ARG A 124 -7.13 6.41 21.34
N GLY A 125 -6.03 6.23 22.05
CA GLY A 125 -6.01 5.98 23.48
C GLY A 125 -6.10 4.52 23.91
N CYS A 126 -5.99 3.56 22.97
CA CYS A 126 -5.83 2.15 23.34
C CYS A 126 -4.46 1.92 23.99
N ASP A 127 -4.44 1.03 24.97
CA ASP A 127 -3.19 0.62 25.61
C ASP A 127 -2.26 -0.07 24.60
N ARG A 128 -0.97 0.32 24.62
CA ARG A 128 0.05 -0.17 23.66
C ARG A 128 0.29 -1.67 23.77
N GLN A 129 0.31 -2.18 24.99
CA GLN A 129 0.57 -3.61 25.19
C GLN A 129 -0.64 -4.43 24.76
N TRP A 130 -1.83 -3.99 25.15
CA TRP A 130 -3.07 -4.65 24.74
C TRP A 130 -3.18 -4.77 23.20
N ILE A 131 -2.90 -3.69 22.45
CA ILE A 131 -3.00 -3.76 20.99
C ILE A 131 -1.96 -4.69 20.37
N ARG A 132 -0.76 -4.78 20.96
CA ARG A 132 0.29 -5.73 20.56
C ARG A 132 -0.13 -7.18 20.82
N ASP A 133 -0.74 -7.43 21.97
CA ASP A 133 -1.24 -8.77 22.34
C ASP A 133 -2.38 -9.20 21.40
N VAL A 134 -3.30 -8.29 21.06
CA VAL A 134 -4.39 -8.53 20.09
C VAL A 134 -3.85 -8.98 18.73
N PHE A 135 -2.74 -8.42 18.26
CA PHE A 135 -2.10 -8.79 16.99
C PHE A 135 -0.91 -9.75 17.16
N GLY A 136 -0.73 -10.35 18.34
CA GLY A 136 0.37 -11.26 18.64
C GLY A 136 0.48 -12.49 17.74
N PHE A 137 -0.58 -12.82 17.01
CA PHE A 137 -0.63 -13.89 16.02
C PHE A 137 -0.10 -13.49 14.64
N ALA A 138 0.28 -12.23 14.43
CA ALA A 138 0.82 -11.78 13.17
C ALA A 138 2.22 -12.36 12.91
N ILE A 139 2.51 -12.70 11.65
CA ILE A 139 3.86 -13.10 11.22
C ILE A 139 4.74 -11.85 11.15
N VAL A 140 5.95 -11.94 11.71
CA VAL A 140 6.94 -10.85 11.56
C VAL A 140 7.34 -10.72 10.09
N PRO A 141 7.21 -9.52 9.47
CA PRO A 141 7.63 -9.30 8.10
C PRO A 141 9.13 -9.53 7.90
N ASP A 142 9.53 -10.01 6.72
CA ASP A 142 10.94 -10.08 6.34
C ASP A 142 11.53 -8.68 6.12
N LEU A 143 10.67 -7.72 5.77
CA LEU A 143 11.03 -6.32 5.58
C LEU A 143 9.82 -5.44 5.87
N THR A 144 10.05 -4.36 6.60
CA THR A 144 9.09 -3.26 6.72
C THR A 144 9.71 -1.97 6.20
N CYS A 145 9.10 -1.38 5.17
CA CYS A 145 9.46 -0.07 4.64
C CYS A 145 8.45 0.97 5.13
N TYR A 146 8.94 2.06 5.69
CA TYR A 146 8.13 3.17 6.14
C TYR A 146 8.32 4.37 5.22
N LEU A 147 7.26 4.75 4.49
CA LEU A 147 7.21 5.96 3.69
C LEU A 147 6.93 7.14 4.60
N ARG A 148 8.02 7.79 5.06
CA ARG A 148 7.96 8.92 5.99
C ARG A 148 7.77 10.22 5.22
N ILE A 149 6.84 11.04 5.70
CA ILE A 149 6.57 12.38 5.17
C ILE A 149 6.23 13.31 6.35
N ASP A 150 6.50 14.59 6.21
CA ASP A 150 5.99 15.57 7.17
C ASP A 150 4.52 15.88 6.92
N VAL A 151 3.83 16.34 7.96
CA VAL A 151 2.38 16.55 7.91
C VAL A 151 1.97 17.68 6.97
N GLU A 152 2.82 18.70 6.80
CA GLU A 152 2.52 19.84 5.92
C GLU A 152 2.52 19.40 4.45
N THR A 153 3.55 18.69 4.02
CA THR A 153 3.64 18.12 2.68
C THR A 153 2.52 17.11 2.44
N LEU A 154 2.20 16.28 3.44
CA LEU A 154 1.13 15.30 3.36
C LEU A 154 -0.24 15.96 3.14
N ALA A 155 -0.54 17.01 3.93
CA ALA A 155 -1.81 17.72 3.83
C ALA A 155 -2.04 18.30 2.44
N LEU A 156 -1.01 18.93 1.85
CA LEU A 156 -1.07 19.45 0.48
C LEU A 156 -1.34 18.35 -0.54
N ARG A 157 -0.63 17.24 -0.49
CA ARG A 157 -0.84 16.09 -1.39
C ARG A 157 -2.25 15.52 -1.32
N VAL A 158 -2.79 15.41 -0.11
CA VAL A 158 -4.14 14.87 0.07
C VAL A 158 -5.19 15.80 -0.49
N ILE A 159 -5.04 17.12 -0.33
CA ILE A 159 -5.96 18.12 -0.91
C ILE A 159 -5.91 18.06 -2.43
N GLU A 160 -4.72 18.00 -3.03
CA GLU A 160 -4.54 17.99 -4.49
C GLU A 160 -5.01 16.68 -5.15
N SER A 161 -5.07 15.58 -4.41
CA SER A 161 -5.44 14.26 -4.95
C SER A 161 -6.92 13.93 -4.75
N LYS A 162 -7.24 13.33 -3.61
CA LYS A 162 -8.57 12.76 -3.30
C LYS A 162 -9.39 13.61 -2.31
N GLY A 163 -8.80 14.65 -1.76
CA GLY A 163 -9.36 15.41 -0.66
C GLY A 163 -9.28 14.67 0.69
N MET A 164 -9.68 15.36 1.75
CA MET A 164 -9.69 14.84 3.12
C MET A 164 -11.04 14.19 3.43
N ASN A 165 -11.02 13.10 4.19
CA ASN A 165 -12.24 12.45 4.66
C ASN A 165 -12.31 12.39 6.19
N TYR A 166 -13.48 12.09 6.72
CA TYR A 166 -13.79 12.10 8.15
C TYR A 166 -12.80 11.25 8.98
N TRP A 167 -12.56 9.99 8.56
CA TRP A 167 -11.75 9.04 9.32
C TRP A 167 -10.24 9.29 9.21
N GLU A 168 -9.76 9.67 8.01
CA GLU A 168 -8.36 10.00 7.80
C GLU A 168 -7.98 11.34 8.43
N SER A 169 -8.98 12.18 8.71
CA SER A 169 -8.81 13.44 9.43
C SER A 169 -8.96 13.30 10.94
N GLY A 170 -9.29 12.10 11.46
CA GLY A 170 -9.47 11.91 12.91
C GLY A 170 -10.59 12.74 13.50
N MET A 171 -11.66 13.02 12.73
CA MET A 171 -12.79 13.82 13.21
C MET A 171 -13.54 13.14 14.36
N ASP A 172 -13.47 11.81 14.44
CA ASP A 172 -13.97 11.01 15.57
C ASP A 172 -13.29 11.37 16.88
N MET A 173 -12.07 11.89 16.84
CA MET A 173 -11.27 12.28 18.02
C MET A 173 -11.47 13.74 18.45
N ARG A 174 -12.18 14.56 17.67
CA ARG A 174 -12.44 15.98 17.95
C ARG A 174 -11.17 16.80 18.22
N LEU A 175 -10.10 16.55 17.47
CA LEU A 175 -8.80 17.21 17.66
C LEU A 175 -8.75 18.62 17.08
N GLY A 176 -9.57 18.93 16.08
CA GLY A 176 -9.55 20.17 15.36
C GLY A 176 -10.91 20.85 15.30
N THR A 177 -10.90 22.11 14.85
CA THR A 177 -12.11 22.95 14.66
C THR A 177 -12.78 22.68 13.32
N ASP A 178 -12.00 22.23 12.33
CA ASP A 178 -12.46 21.85 11.01
C ASP A 178 -11.70 20.62 10.49
N LEU A 179 -12.05 20.18 9.28
CA LEU A 179 -11.50 18.96 8.68
C LEU A 179 -9.99 19.06 8.44
N TYR A 180 -9.49 20.23 8.02
CA TYR A 180 -8.08 20.45 7.73
C TYR A 180 -7.24 20.51 9.00
N ASP A 181 -7.68 21.28 10.00
CA ASP A 181 -7.02 21.39 11.31
C ASP A 181 -6.97 20.03 12.00
N SER A 182 -8.10 19.30 11.98
CA SER A 182 -8.17 17.95 12.54
C SER A 182 -7.23 16.97 11.79
N PHE A 183 -7.20 17.02 10.45
CA PHE A 183 -6.30 16.19 9.65
C PHE A 183 -4.84 16.41 10.03
N LYS A 184 -4.39 17.65 10.10
CA LYS A 184 -3.00 17.97 10.46
C LYS A 184 -2.63 17.47 11.84
N LYS A 185 -3.49 17.69 12.82
CA LYS A 185 -3.26 17.24 14.20
C LYS A 185 -3.24 15.71 14.29
N TYR A 186 -4.22 15.05 13.68
CA TYR A 186 -4.32 13.60 13.72
C TYR A 186 -3.18 12.91 12.97
N GLN A 187 -2.91 13.32 11.74
CA GLN A 187 -1.82 12.73 10.95
C GLN A 187 -0.45 13.06 11.54
N GLY A 188 -0.28 14.22 12.19
CA GLY A 188 0.92 14.53 12.96
C GLY A 188 1.15 13.51 14.07
N LEU A 189 0.13 13.22 14.89
CA LEU A 189 0.22 12.19 15.94
C LEU A 189 0.51 10.80 15.37
N ILE A 190 -0.08 10.46 14.21
CA ILE A 190 0.17 9.18 13.52
C ILE A 190 1.62 9.09 13.04
N ILE A 191 2.17 10.15 12.46
CA ILE A 191 3.57 10.21 12.02
C ILE A 191 4.53 10.06 13.20
N ASP A 192 4.29 10.79 14.30
CA ASP A 192 5.09 10.70 15.52
C ASP A 192 5.07 9.28 16.11
N GLU A 193 3.93 8.61 16.05
CA GLU A 193 3.82 7.24 16.53
C GLU A 193 4.49 6.24 15.58
N PHE A 194 4.40 6.44 14.27
CA PHE A 194 5.16 5.65 13.30
C PHE A 194 6.67 5.83 13.43
N ASP A 195 7.16 7.04 13.73
CA ASP A 195 8.58 7.30 13.95
C ASP A 195 9.11 6.46 15.13
N LYS A 196 8.36 6.39 16.24
CA LYS A 196 8.69 5.54 17.41
C LYS A 196 8.67 4.04 17.09
N ILE A 197 7.63 3.60 16.37
CA ILE A 197 7.48 2.20 15.95
C ILE A 197 8.61 1.83 14.97
N ALA A 198 8.98 2.73 14.07
CA ALA A 198 10.06 2.51 13.11
C ALA A 198 11.41 2.33 13.79
N GLU A 199 11.70 3.11 14.84
CA GLU A 199 12.89 2.96 15.66
C GLU A 199 12.87 1.64 16.43
N GLU A 200 11.74 1.32 17.09
CA GLU A 200 11.58 0.10 17.89
C GLU A 200 11.75 -1.19 17.09
N PHE A 201 11.18 -1.23 15.87
CA PHE A 201 11.18 -2.44 15.03
C PHE A 201 12.18 -2.41 13.87
N GLY A 202 13.03 -1.39 13.80
CA GLY A 202 14.10 -1.29 12.81
C GLY A 202 13.61 -1.16 11.36
N PHE A 203 12.60 -0.33 11.12
CA PHE A 203 12.05 -0.14 9.77
C PHE A 203 13.06 0.49 8.82
N GLN A 204 12.94 0.16 7.54
CA GLN A 204 13.64 0.87 6.48
C GLN A 204 12.87 2.14 6.14
N VAL A 205 13.30 3.26 6.70
CA VAL A 205 12.68 4.57 6.47
C VAL A 205 13.07 5.10 5.09
N ILE A 206 12.07 5.55 4.34
CA ILE A 206 12.20 6.13 3.01
C ILE A 206 11.54 7.51 3.02
N ASP A 207 12.28 8.55 2.60
CA ASP A 207 11.74 9.90 2.48
C ASP A 207 10.73 9.96 1.32
N ALA A 208 9.45 10.04 1.67
CA ALA A 208 8.37 10.07 0.71
C ALA A 208 8.13 11.45 0.08
N ARG A 209 8.93 12.47 0.40
CA ARG A 209 8.89 13.78 -0.28
C ARG A 209 9.57 13.75 -1.64
N ARG A 210 10.42 12.76 -1.87
CA ARG A 210 11.14 12.56 -3.13
C ARG A 210 10.19 12.27 -4.30
N PRO A 211 10.66 12.43 -5.54
CA PRO A 211 9.96 11.97 -6.73
C PRO A 211 9.58 10.48 -6.66
N PRO A 212 8.44 10.07 -7.26
CA PRO A 212 7.96 8.69 -7.17
C PRO A 212 8.94 7.63 -7.67
N ASP A 213 9.72 7.92 -8.70
CA ASP A 213 10.76 7.05 -9.25
C ASP A 213 11.91 6.84 -8.27
N GLU A 214 12.39 7.88 -7.59
CA GLU A 214 13.41 7.75 -6.55
C GLU A 214 12.92 6.91 -5.37
N ILE A 215 11.65 7.05 -4.99
CA ILE A 215 11.03 6.21 -3.94
C ILE A 215 10.98 4.77 -4.40
N GLN A 216 10.59 4.51 -5.66
CA GLN A 216 10.58 3.18 -6.25
C GLN A 216 11.97 2.54 -6.25
N ASP A 217 12.99 3.27 -6.67
CA ASP A 217 14.36 2.78 -6.67
C ASP A 217 14.85 2.46 -5.24
N ALA A 218 14.50 3.31 -4.27
CA ALA A 218 14.81 3.08 -2.88
C ALA A 218 14.11 1.84 -2.31
N LEU A 219 12.85 1.59 -2.67
CA LEU A 219 12.10 0.39 -2.28
C LEU A 219 12.72 -0.87 -2.91
N ARG A 220 12.96 -0.87 -4.22
CA ARG A 220 13.57 -1.97 -4.96
C ARG A 220 14.94 -2.34 -4.42
N ALA A 221 15.78 -1.34 -4.12
CA ALA A 221 17.11 -1.54 -3.54
C ALA A 221 17.07 -2.27 -2.18
N ARG A 222 16.02 -2.08 -1.38
CA ARG A 222 15.84 -2.75 -0.08
C ARG A 222 15.20 -4.14 -0.20
N ILE A 223 14.35 -4.33 -1.19
CA ILE A 223 13.63 -5.60 -1.44
C ILE A 223 14.55 -6.65 -2.07
N LEU A 224 15.36 -6.26 -3.06
CA LEU A 224 16.23 -7.18 -3.81
C LEU A 224 17.13 -8.09 -2.97
N PRO A 225 17.84 -7.60 -1.94
CA PRO A 225 18.71 -8.46 -1.11
C PRO A 225 17.92 -9.57 -0.44
N ILE A 226 16.74 -9.26 0.10
CA ILE A 226 15.88 -10.21 0.83
C ILE A 226 15.36 -11.31 -0.07
N LEU A 227 15.08 -10.99 -1.32
CA LEU A 227 14.63 -11.96 -2.31
C LEU A 227 15.76 -12.89 -2.76
N LYS A 228 17.00 -12.39 -2.83
CA LYS A 228 18.18 -13.17 -3.24
C LYS A 228 18.63 -14.17 -2.19
N GLU A 229 18.46 -13.87 -0.91
CA GLU A 229 18.83 -14.77 0.20
C GLU A 229 18.08 -16.11 0.20
N GLY A 230 16.91 -16.18 -0.43
CA GLY A 230 16.07 -17.39 -0.48
C GLY A 230 16.24 -18.27 -1.72
N ARG A 231 17.02 -17.83 -2.73
CA ARG A 231 17.17 -18.55 -4.01
C ARG A 231 18.48 -19.30 -4.12
N SER A 232 18.41 -20.59 -4.52
CA SER A 232 19.59 -21.32 -4.91
C SER A 232 20.21 -20.67 -6.17
N LYS A 233 21.55 -20.78 -6.35
CA LYS A 233 22.26 -20.23 -7.54
C LYS A 233 21.66 -20.72 -8.88
N ARG A 234 20.99 -21.87 -8.90
CA ARG A 234 20.34 -22.45 -10.08
C ARG A 234 19.00 -21.75 -10.41
N GLU A 235 18.22 -21.47 -9.38
CA GLU A 235 16.94 -20.77 -9.52
C GLU A 235 17.14 -19.31 -9.88
N SER A 236 18.16 -18.65 -9.33
CA SER A 236 18.51 -17.27 -9.67
C SER A 236 18.86 -17.11 -11.16
N LYS A 237 19.66 -18.01 -11.74
CA LYS A 237 20.01 -17.98 -13.18
C LYS A 237 18.81 -18.28 -14.11
N ALA A 238 17.91 -19.16 -13.68
CA ALA A 238 16.73 -19.49 -14.48
C ALA A 238 15.74 -18.31 -14.54
N VAL A 239 15.61 -17.58 -13.45
CA VAL A 239 14.74 -16.38 -13.35
C VAL A 239 15.35 -15.20 -14.09
N GLU A 240 16.66 -14.98 -13.97
CA GLU A 240 17.38 -13.93 -14.70
C GLU A 240 17.19 -14.11 -16.22
N LYS A 241 17.32 -15.33 -16.71
CA LYS A 241 17.10 -15.67 -18.12
C LYS A 241 15.62 -15.56 -18.56
N ALA A 242 14.67 -15.80 -17.64
CA ALA A 242 13.25 -15.62 -17.92
C ALA A 242 12.87 -14.12 -17.94
N ALA A 243 13.46 -13.32 -17.05
CA ALA A 243 13.27 -11.88 -17.00
C ALA A 243 13.84 -11.16 -18.22
N GLU A 244 15.04 -11.55 -18.69
CA GLU A 244 15.62 -11.05 -19.95
C GLU A 244 14.70 -11.34 -21.14
N LYS A 245 14.19 -12.57 -21.26
CA LYS A 245 13.24 -12.92 -22.32
C LYS A 245 11.91 -12.16 -22.24
N ALA A 246 11.43 -11.86 -21.03
CA ALA A 246 10.21 -11.09 -20.84
C ALA A 246 10.41 -9.62 -21.21
N ALA A 247 11.57 -9.05 -20.85
CA ALA A 247 11.95 -7.69 -21.23
C ALA A 247 12.13 -7.52 -22.74
N GLU A 248 12.76 -8.48 -23.42
CA GLU A 248 12.87 -8.51 -24.89
C GLU A 248 11.48 -8.53 -25.56
N LYS A 249 10.57 -9.39 -25.10
CA LYS A 249 9.20 -9.45 -25.65
C LYS A 249 8.39 -8.17 -25.41
N LEU A 250 8.62 -7.47 -24.30
CA LEU A 250 7.98 -6.18 -24.03
C LEU A 250 8.56 -5.07 -24.92
N ALA A 251 9.86 -5.06 -25.14
CA ALA A 251 10.51 -4.13 -26.06
C ALA A 251 10.06 -4.35 -27.52
N GLU A 252 9.93 -5.61 -27.94
CA GLU A 252 9.42 -5.98 -29.25
C GLU A 252 7.97 -5.53 -29.48
N LYS A 253 7.10 -5.74 -28.50
CA LYS A 253 5.71 -5.24 -28.52
C LYS A 253 5.59 -3.72 -28.46
N ALA A 254 6.53 -3.03 -27.84
CA ALA A 254 6.58 -1.58 -27.80
C ALA A 254 7.02 -1.00 -29.16
N SER A 255 7.93 -1.66 -29.85
CA SER A 255 8.38 -1.27 -31.20
C SER A 255 7.32 -1.53 -32.28
N GLU A 256 6.49 -2.57 -32.14
CA GLU A 256 5.37 -2.85 -33.06
C GLU A 256 4.17 -1.88 -32.91
N LYS A 257 4.08 -1.15 -31.81
CA LYS A 257 2.99 -0.17 -31.55
C LYS A 257 3.29 1.25 -32.00
N SER A 258 4.37 1.51 -32.74
CA SER A 258 4.64 2.80 -33.36
C SER A 258 4.30 2.72 -34.87
N PRO A 259 3.10 3.04 -35.32
CA PRO A 259 2.86 3.19 -36.72
C PRO A 259 3.29 4.61 -37.12
N ASP A 260 4.34 4.64 -37.95
CA ASP A 260 4.68 5.78 -38.81
C ASP A 260 3.40 6.27 -39.52
N LYS A 261 2.88 7.43 -39.15
CA LYS A 261 1.95 8.20 -39.96
C LYS A 261 2.65 9.47 -40.39
N PRO A 262 2.86 9.67 -41.71
CA PRO A 262 3.40 10.92 -42.21
C PRO A 262 2.38 12.04 -41.96
N ALA A 263 2.80 13.06 -41.22
CA ALA A 263 2.09 14.30 -41.02
C ALA A 263 2.17 15.17 -42.28
N GLU A 264 1.41 14.84 -43.30
CA GLU A 264 1.19 15.70 -44.47
C GLU A 264 -0.19 15.41 -45.04
N LYS A 265 -1.25 16.02 -44.49
CA LYS A 265 -2.55 16.29 -45.13
C LYS A 265 -3.64 16.75 -44.12
N ALA A 266 -3.31 17.60 -43.19
CA ALA A 266 -4.30 18.16 -42.26
C ALA A 266 -4.26 19.71 -42.14
N VAL A 267 -3.63 20.39 -43.08
CA VAL A 267 -3.55 21.87 -43.05
C VAL A 267 -4.45 22.58 -44.10
N GLU A 268 -5.14 21.83 -44.96
CA GLU A 268 -5.86 22.45 -46.09
C GLU A 268 -7.41 22.45 -45.98
N LYS A 269 -7.97 22.25 -44.78
CA LYS A 269 -9.44 22.21 -44.60
C LYS A 269 -9.99 23.03 -43.43
N ALA A 270 -9.31 24.08 -43.01
CA ALA A 270 -9.74 24.97 -41.93
C ALA A 270 -9.77 26.45 -42.31
N ILE A 271 -10.06 26.76 -43.57
CA ILE A 271 -10.30 28.15 -43.99
C ILE A 271 -11.53 28.16 -44.92
N GLU A 272 -12.73 28.03 -44.35
CA GLU A 272 -13.97 28.51 -44.95
C GLU A 272 -14.80 29.19 -43.85
N PRO A 273 -15.21 30.46 -44.04
CA PRO A 273 -15.98 31.22 -43.05
C PRO A 273 -17.45 30.80 -43.09
N THR A 274 -18.00 30.44 -41.97
CA THR A 274 -19.44 30.18 -41.78
C THR A 274 -20.22 31.50 -41.74
N PRO A 275 -21.34 31.64 -42.46
CA PRO A 275 -22.18 32.85 -42.42
C PRO A 275 -23.02 32.93 -41.12
N PRO A 276 -23.47 34.12 -40.71
CA PRO A 276 -24.13 34.36 -39.44
C PRO A 276 -25.56 33.81 -39.41
N LYS A 277 -25.94 33.15 -38.33
CA LYS A 277 -27.33 32.73 -38.05
C LYS A 277 -28.18 33.91 -37.61
N GLU A 278 -29.27 34.14 -38.35
CA GLU A 278 -30.36 35.05 -38.02
C GLU A 278 -31.03 34.71 -36.68
N LYS A 279 -31.40 35.75 -35.96
CA LYS A 279 -32.18 35.69 -34.72
C LYS A 279 -33.66 35.58 -35.07
N GLU A 280 -34.34 34.56 -34.64
CA GLU A 280 -35.82 34.51 -34.58
C GLU A 280 -36.35 35.25 -33.32
N PRO A 281 -37.54 35.89 -33.43
CA PRO A 281 -38.04 36.76 -32.36
C PRO A 281 -38.82 35.97 -31.29
N VAL A 282 -38.68 36.44 -30.05
CA VAL A 282 -39.49 36.05 -28.89
C VAL A 282 -40.89 36.60 -29.04
N THR A 283 -41.91 35.75 -28.99
CA THR A 283 -43.33 36.12 -28.79
C THR A 283 -43.82 35.57 -27.46
N THR A 284 -44.19 36.54 -26.60
CA THR A 284 -45.09 36.55 -25.43
C THR A 284 -45.20 35.31 -24.56
#